data_0fa1b58945bcb257f73a4145d56c8bb1
#
_entry.id   0fa1b58945bcb257f73a4145d56c8bb1
#
_cell.length_a   1.000
_cell.length_b   1.000
_cell.length_c   1.000
_cell.angle_alpha   90.00
_cell.angle_beta   90.00
_cell.angle_gamma   90.00
#
_symmetry.space_group_name_H-M   'P 1'
#
loop_
_entity.id
_entity.type
_entity.pdbx_description
1 polymer ?
#
loop_
_entity_poly.entity_id
_entity_poly.type
_entity_poly.pdbx_seq_one_letter_code
_entity_poly.pdbx_strand_id
1 'polypeptide(L)'
;MQASAQLKELLHSINRKSYPAYKSLRGAYQFDRYILSIDHVQGEPFASPSHISVKLSHRDTGFPAEYYKDSLTRITLGDFLNRQFEQQVNRYTFRAKGSGKSGLISVSHCGQEVLARTACEITEKGISARFFIGFPANGRTINSPELEKILFDFLPVCVHKAFFYRNLDADRLKEAIELAEDQEYIRRELAKRSLAAFVNDRAILPRESGISSRPMKNSVPFVSPENLRISMDLPHRGTITGMGIPCGITLIVGGGYHGKSTLLNALELGIYNHISGDGREYVITDSSAQKLRSEDGRFIKDVNISLFINDLPNKKDTLCFSTEDASGSTSQAAGIVESMEAGSKVFLLDEDTSATNFMVRDSFMQRVICREKEPITPFLERARDLYEKAGISTILVAGSSGAFFHIADTVIQMDNYHPVDITAVTRKLCQEYPLSDVETPAFCLPESHRVMTRAKAAPSRHSRPGQPERLKTKVHGKDGFSIGKTEVDLRYVEQLIDSEQTASLALLLKYACEHLIDGKRTLPEIVTYLDSQLKKQGLDFFSEGSYIPCGYAMPRIQEIYSCFNRYRRP
;
A
#
# COMPACT_ATOMS: atom_id res chain seq x y z
N MET A 1 32.31 2.75 19.22
CA MET A 1 31.59 1.47 19.39
C MET A 1 32.11 0.80 20.64
N GLN A 2 31.24 0.35 21.52
CA GLN A 2 31.58 -0.26 22.82
C GLN A 2 31.50 -1.80 22.72
N ALA A 3 32.20 -2.50 23.59
CA ALA A 3 32.06 -3.96 23.67
C ALA A 3 30.77 -4.36 24.39
N SER A 4 30.22 -5.55 24.06
CA SER A 4 29.02 -6.07 24.75
C SER A 4 29.22 -6.24 26.26
N ALA A 5 30.45 -6.52 26.73
CA ALA A 5 30.80 -6.56 28.15
C ALA A 5 30.54 -5.21 28.86
N GLN A 6 30.83 -4.08 28.20
CA GLN A 6 30.55 -2.74 28.76
C GLN A 6 29.04 -2.50 28.91
N LEU A 7 28.21 -2.99 27.96
CA LEU A 7 26.75 -2.94 28.10
C LEU A 7 26.29 -3.71 29.36
N LYS A 8 26.89 -4.88 29.61
CA LYS A 8 26.57 -5.68 30.79
C LYS A 8 26.94 -4.97 32.09
N GLU A 9 28.12 -4.34 32.16
CA GLU A 9 28.55 -3.54 33.28
C GLU A 9 27.62 -2.32 33.52
N LEU A 10 27.22 -1.62 32.46
CA LEU A 10 26.26 -0.54 32.52
C LEU A 10 24.91 -1.01 33.08
N LEU A 11 24.39 -2.16 32.60
CA LEU A 11 23.16 -2.75 33.11
C LEU A 11 23.23 -3.01 34.61
N HIS A 12 24.34 -3.60 35.10
CA HIS A 12 24.54 -3.84 36.52
C HIS A 12 24.59 -2.53 37.33
N SER A 13 25.26 -1.50 36.79
CA SER A 13 25.42 -0.21 37.46
C SER A 13 24.13 0.57 37.63
N ILE A 14 23.14 0.36 36.78
CA ILE A 14 21.83 1.03 36.82
C ILE A 14 20.72 0.23 37.47
N ASN A 15 20.99 -1.01 37.89
CA ASN A 15 19.98 -1.87 38.50
C ASN A 15 19.36 -1.19 39.74
N ARG A 16 18.04 -1.33 39.87
CA ARG A 16 17.24 -0.70 40.93
C ARG A 16 17.26 0.84 40.98
N LYS A 17 17.86 1.51 39.99
CA LYS A 17 17.71 2.98 39.83
C LYS A 17 16.35 3.33 39.22
N SER A 18 16.02 4.61 39.19
CA SER A 18 14.81 5.13 38.55
C SER A 18 14.86 4.87 37.04
N TYR A 19 13.69 4.61 36.41
CA TYR A 19 13.57 4.22 35.02
C TYR A 19 14.33 5.09 34.00
N PRO A 20 14.37 6.45 34.15
CA PRO A 20 15.15 7.30 33.25
C PRO A 20 16.64 6.98 33.14
N ALA A 21 17.23 6.25 34.13
CA ALA A 21 18.62 5.84 34.05
C ALA A 21 18.92 4.87 32.91
N TYR A 22 17.90 4.19 32.33
CA TYR A 22 18.05 3.40 31.10
C TYR A 22 18.57 4.21 29.93
N LYS A 23 18.41 5.54 29.91
CA LYS A 23 18.92 6.41 28.84
C LYS A 23 20.44 6.32 28.66
N SER A 24 21.18 5.96 29.73
CA SER A 24 22.63 5.74 29.67
C SER A 24 23.04 4.55 28.80
N LEU A 25 22.11 3.64 28.49
CA LEU A 25 22.37 2.49 27.61
C LEU A 25 22.34 2.85 26.11
N ARG A 26 21.91 4.06 25.75
CA ARG A 26 21.86 4.48 24.33
C ARG A 26 23.25 4.43 23.71
N GLY A 27 23.39 3.68 22.62
CA GLY A 27 24.66 3.53 21.94
C GLY A 27 24.74 2.26 21.09
N ALA A 28 25.90 2.03 20.48
CA ALA A 28 26.18 0.85 19.66
C ALA A 28 27.22 -0.05 20.34
N TYR A 29 26.91 -1.33 20.39
CA TYR A 29 27.66 -2.35 21.10
C TYR A 29 28.05 -3.49 20.17
N GLN A 30 29.31 -3.89 20.17
CA GLN A 30 29.81 -5.03 19.40
C GLN A 30 29.50 -6.34 20.14
N PHE A 31 28.65 -7.13 19.53
CA PHE A 31 28.47 -8.56 19.84
C PHE A 31 29.35 -9.38 18.90
N ASP A 32 29.37 -10.70 19.07
CA ASP A 32 30.25 -11.61 18.31
C ASP A 32 30.28 -11.27 16.81
N ARG A 33 29.15 -11.41 16.11
CA ARG A 33 29.03 -11.25 14.66
C ARG A 33 28.04 -10.18 14.23
N TYR A 34 27.58 -9.33 15.13
CA TYR A 34 26.67 -8.25 14.83
C TYR A 34 26.88 -7.05 15.74
N ILE A 35 26.41 -5.91 15.32
CA ILE A 35 26.37 -4.70 16.11
C ILE A 35 24.93 -4.52 16.60
N LEU A 36 24.74 -4.47 17.91
CA LEU A 36 23.47 -4.07 18.55
C LEU A 36 23.50 -2.58 18.82
N SER A 37 22.46 -1.85 18.38
CA SER A 37 22.27 -0.44 18.70
C SER A 37 21.00 -0.25 19.53
N ILE A 38 21.11 0.48 20.64
CA ILE A 38 19.98 1.01 21.40
C ILE A 38 19.78 2.44 20.90
N ASP A 39 18.86 2.62 19.94
CA ASP A 39 18.66 3.87 19.20
C ASP A 39 17.82 4.87 20.00
N HIS A 40 16.78 4.36 20.67
CA HIS A 40 15.92 5.14 21.57
C HIS A 40 15.51 4.32 22.78
N VAL A 41 15.47 4.99 23.93
CA VAL A 41 15.01 4.40 25.19
C VAL A 41 13.68 5.02 25.58
N GLN A 42 12.68 4.18 25.83
CA GLN A 42 11.37 4.61 26.30
C GLN A 42 11.45 5.40 27.61
N GLY A 43 10.54 6.36 27.80
CA GLY A 43 10.57 7.26 28.97
C GLY A 43 10.12 6.63 30.29
N GLU A 44 9.20 5.66 30.20
CA GLU A 44 8.61 4.90 31.33
C GLU A 44 8.08 3.55 30.83
N PRO A 45 7.80 2.58 31.73
CA PRO A 45 7.40 1.22 31.34
C PRO A 45 6.11 1.12 30.52
N PHE A 46 5.24 2.11 30.58
CA PHE A 46 3.94 2.13 29.85
C PHE A 46 4.01 2.90 28.53
N ALA A 47 5.07 3.66 28.29
CA ALA A 47 5.29 4.41 27.06
C ALA A 47 5.53 3.48 25.83
N SER A 48 5.66 4.08 24.65
CA SER A 48 6.10 3.33 23.44
C SER A 48 7.43 2.65 23.71
N PRO A 49 7.63 1.40 23.25
CA PRO A 49 8.83 0.62 23.53
C PRO A 49 10.12 1.28 23.02
N SER A 50 11.25 0.85 23.55
CA SER A 50 12.57 1.28 23.10
C SER A 50 12.84 0.78 21.67
N HIS A 51 13.55 1.57 20.88
CA HIS A 51 13.93 1.25 19.50
C HIS A 51 15.33 0.65 19.49
N ILE A 52 15.42 -0.53 18.92
CA ILE A 52 16.66 -1.32 18.86
C ILE A 52 16.92 -1.68 17.40
N SER A 53 18.19 -1.71 17.02
CA SER A 53 18.59 -2.23 15.73
C SER A 53 19.79 -3.17 15.85
N VAL A 54 19.88 -4.11 14.92
CA VAL A 54 21.05 -4.96 14.71
C VAL A 54 21.57 -4.79 13.30
N LYS A 55 22.90 -4.71 13.15
CA LYS A 55 23.58 -4.63 11.86
C LYS A 55 24.52 -5.82 11.71
N LEU A 56 24.42 -6.48 10.55
CA LEU A 56 25.21 -7.66 10.20
C LEU A 56 25.85 -7.45 8.83
N SER A 57 27.08 -7.90 8.67
CA SER A 57 27.75 -7.89 7.36
C SER A 57 27.35 -9.13 6.53
N HIS A 58 27.35 -9.02 5.20
CA HIS A 58 27.12 -10.19 4.34
C HIS A 58 28.17 -11.27 4.54
N ARG A 59 29.41 -10.87 4.87
CA ARG A 59 30.50 -11.81 5.19
C ARG A 59 30.16 -12.69 6.37
N ASP A 60 29.53 -12.13 7.43
CA ASP A 60 29.20 -12.87 8.63
C ASP A 60 27.92 -13.72 8.47
N THR A 61 26.95 -13.21 7.73
CA THR A 61 25.66 -13.86 7.51
C THR A 61 25.71 -14.97 6.47
N GLY A 62 26.62 -14.87 5.48
CA GLY A 62 26.90 -15.90 4.49
C GLY A 62 25.84 -16.04 3.39
N PHE A 63 25.01 -15.04 3.14
CA PHE A 63 24.06 -15.09 2.02
C PHE A 63 24.77 -15.04 0.67
N PRO A 64 24.32 -15.85 -0.32
CA PRO A 64 24.78 -15.74 -1.70
C PRO A 64 24.50 -14.34 -2.28
N ALA A 65 25.44 -13.81 -3.06
CA ALA A 65 25.34 -12.47 -3.62
C ALA A 65 24.11 -12.30 -4.56
N GLU A 66 23.67 -13.36 -5.19
CA GLU A 66 22.49 -13.41 -6.04
C GLU A 66 21.18 -13.05 -5.30
N TYR A 67 21.11 -13.26 -3.99
CA TYR A 67 19.92 -12.97 -3.18
C TYR A 67 19.80 -11.48 -2.77
N TYR A 68 20.80 -10.65 -3.11
CA TYR A 68 20.77 -9.21 -2.88
C TYR A 68 21.37 -8.38 -4.02
N LYS A 69 21.38 -8.94 -5.24
CA LYS A 69 21.96 -8.32 -6.44
C LYS A 69 21.25 -7.05 -6.88
N ASP A 70 19.93 -6.96 -6.71
CA ASP A 70 19.08 -5.87 -7.15
C ASP A 70 18.01 -5.51 -6.10
N SER A 71 17.17 -4.53 -6.40
CA SER A 71 16.12 -4.05 -5.49
C SER A 71 15.07 -5.12 -5.19
N LEU A 72 14.67 -5.90 -6.20
CA LEU A 72 13.65 -6.94 -6.05
C LEU A 72 14.12 -8.03 -5.08
N THR A 73 15.31 -8.56 -5.30
CA THR A 73 15.88 -9.61 -4.46
C THR A 73 16.16 -9.13 -3.04
N ARG A 74 16.61 -7.86 -2.87
CA ARG A 74 16.80 -7.23 -1.55
C ARG A 74 15.50 -7.10 -0.77
N ILE A 75 14.42 -6.65 -1.42
CA ILE A 75 13.10 -6.53 -0.77
C ILE A 75 12.59 -7.90 -0.37
N THR A 76 12.68 -8.89 -1.27
CA THR A 76 12.23 -10.25 -1.01
C THR A 76 13.02 -10.90 0.13
N LEU A 77 14.35 -10.78 0.13
CA LEU A 77 15.18 -11.26 1.22
C LEU A 77 14.84 -10.55 2.53
N GLY A 78 14.65 -9.24 2.52
CA GLY A 78 14.29 -8.46 3.70
C GLY A 78 12.94 -8.88 4.30
N ASP A 79 11.93 -9.08 3.46
CA ASP A 79 10.61 -9.58 3.88
C ASP A 79 10.70 -11.01 4.45
N PHE A 80 11.43 -11.90 3.77
CA PHE A 80 11.64 -13.27 4.24
C PHE A 80 12.31 -13.28 5.62
N LEU A 81 13.40 -12.54 5.79
CA LEU A 81 14.15 -12.47 7.05
C LEU A 81 13.33 -11.83 8.18
N ASN A 82 12.53 -10.82 7.86
CA ASN A 82 11.63 -10.20 8.84
C ASN A 82 10.62 -11.22 9.37
N ARG A 83 10.01 -12.03 8.50
CA ARG A 83 9.10 -13.13 8.90
C ARG A 83 9.79 -14.17 9.76
N GLN A 84 11.02 -14.56 9.41
CA GLN A 84 11.81 -15.48 10.24
C GLN A 84 12.11 -14.88 11.61
N PHE A 85 12.48 -13.60 11.65
CA PHE A 85 12.78 -12.91 12.90
C PHE A 85 11.53 -12.75 13.77
N GLU A 86 10.38 -12.39 13.20
CA GLU A 86 9.09 -12.34 13.90
C GLU A 86 8.77 -13.67 14.58
N GLN A 87 8.92 -14.80 13.86
CA GLN A 87 8.69 -16.13 14.42
C GLN A 87 9.61 -16.43 15.62
N GLN A 88 10.87 -15.97 15.58
CA GLN A 88 11.80 -16.19 16.67
C GLN A 88 11.48 -15.30 17.87
N VAL A 89 11.27 -13.99 17.68
CA VAL A 89 10.99 -13.06 18.79
C VAL A 89 9.66 -13.38 19.48
N ASN A 90 8.65 -13.86 18.76
CA ASN A 90 7.37 -14.29 19.32
C ASN A 90 7.48 -15.44 20.34
N ARG A 91 8.57 -16.24 20.28
CA ARG A 91 8.85 -17.29 21.27
C ARG A 91 9.33 -16.73 22.60
N TYR A 92 9.86 -15.51 22.62
CA TYR A 92 10.50 -14.90 23.78
C TYR A 92 9.78 -13.66 24.30
N THR A 93 8.88 -13.06 23.51
CA THR A 93 8.13 -11.88 23.92
C THR A 93 7.36 -12.15 25.22
N PHE A 94 7.43 -11.22 26.17
CA PHE A 94 6.86 -11.31 27.52
C PHE A 94 7.39 -12.44 28.41
N ARG A 95 8.49 -13.12 28.05
CA ARG A 95 9.16 -14.08 28.96
C ARG A 95 9.92 -13.35 30.07
N ALA A 96 10.55 -12.24 29.76
CA ALA A 96 11.10 -11.35 30.78
C ALA A 96 9.97 -10.63 31.51
N LYS A 97 10.06 -10.55 32.83
CA LYS A 97 8.96 -10.07 33.69
C LYS A 97 9.12 -8.61 34.06
N GLY A 98 8.00 -7.95 34.34
CA GLY A 98 7.97 -6.58 34.80
C GLY A 98 6.65 -5.87 34.58
N SER A 99 6.59 -4.58 34.87
CA SER A 99 5.41 -3.73 34.76
C SER A 99 5.23 -3.18 33.35
N GLY A 100 4.01 -2.90 32.94
CA GLY A 100 3.67 -2.27 31.66
C GLY A 100 4.09 -3.12 30.46
N LYS A 101 4.88 -2.56 29.56
CA LYS A 101 5.39 -3.24 28.37
C LYS A 101 6.68 -4.02 28.58
N SER A 102 7.07 -4.23 29.84
CA SER A 102 8.28 -4.99 30.18
C SER A 102 8.31 -6.35 29.50
N GLY A 103 9.43 -6.69 28.88
CA GLY A 103 9.61 -7.98 28.20
C GLY A 103 8.99 -8.09 26.83
N LEU A 104 8.29 -7.07 26.33
CA LEU A 104 7.83 -7.02 24.94
C LEU A 104 9.05 -7.06 24.00
N ILE A 105 9.04 -7.96 23.02
CA ILE A 105 9.92 -7.92 21.86
C ILE A 105 9.00 -8.00 20.65
N SER A 106 9.03 -7.00 19.77
CA SER A 106 8.16 -6.95 18.59
C SER A 106 8.86 -6.36 17.38
N VAL A 107 8.48 -6.84 16.22
CA VAL A 107 8.93 -6.38 14.90
C VAL A 107 7.70 -6.23 13.99
N SER A 108 7.86 -5.69 12.80
CA SER A 108 6.79 -5.60 11.81
C SER A 108 6.14 -6.96 11.55
N HIS A 109 4.81 -6.98 11.63
CA HIS A 109 4.02 -8.14 11.22
C HIS A 109 3.75 -8.08 9.71
N CYS A 110 4.04 -9.15 8.98
CA CYS A 110 3.84 -9.22 7.53
C CYS A 110 2.56 -9.98 7.17
N GLY A 111 1.73 -9.40 6.27
CA GLY A 111 0.60 -10.08 5.63
C GLY A 111 1.03 -11.08 4.57
N GLN A 112 0.18 -11.30 3.56
CA GLN A 112 0.50 -12.19 2.43
C GLN A 112 1.33 -11.49 1.35
N GLU A 113 1.30 -10.18 1.33
CA GLU A 113 2.01 -9.34 0.37
C GLU A 113 3.45 -9.06 0.82
N VAL A 114 4.34 -8.92 -0.14
CA VAL A 114 5.75 -8.60 0.07
C VAL A 114 5.94 -7.09 -0.04
N LEU A 115 6.38 -6.46 1.04
CA LEU A 115 6.63 -5.02 1.11
C LEU A 115 8.07 -4.70 1.53
N ALA A 116 8.64 -3.65 0.95
CA ALA A 116 9.86 -3.05 1.48
C ALA A 116 9.54 -2.38 2.82
N ARG A 117 10.24 -2.80 3.90
CA ARG A 117 10.01 -2.33 5.28
C ARG A 117 11.28 -1.88 5.94
N THR A 118 11.18 -0.86 6.80
CA THR A 118 12.31 -0.45 7.64
C THR A 118 12.68 -1.50 8.69
N ALA A 119 11.79 -2.45 8.98
CA ALA A 119 12.05 -3.55 9.91
C ALA A 119 13.26 -4.40 9.50
N CYS A 120 13.43 -4.68 8.21
CA CYS A 120 14.57 -5.43 7.70
C CYS A 120 14.99 -4.89 6.33
N GLU A 121 16.08 -4.16 6.29
CA GLU A 121 16.66 -3.60 5.07
C GLU A 121 17.93 -4.34 4.68
N ILE A 122 18.00 -4.69 3.41
CA ILE A 122 19.16 -5.32 2.80
C ILE A 122 19.85 -4.30 1.89
N THR A 123 21.13 -4.11 2.12
CA THR A 123 21.98 -3.25 1.29
C THR A 123 23.15 -4.06 0.71
N GLU A 124 23.98 -3.46 -0.13
CA GLU A 124 25.22 -4.10 -0.61
C GLU A 124 26.22 -4.42 0.52
N LYS A 125 26.14 -3.69 1.63
CA LYS A 125 27.07 -3.82 2.77
C LYS A 125 26.62 -4.82 3.81
N GLY A 126 25.31 -5.11 3.88
CA GLY A 126 24.78 -6.01 4.91
C GLY A 126 23.30 -5.80 5.20
N ILE A 127 22.89 -6.35 6.32
CA ILE A 127 21.53 -6.40 6.82
C ILE A 127 21.38 -5.42 7.99
N SER A 128 20.31 -4.64 7.98
CA SER A 128 19.88 -3.80 9.10
C SER A 128 18.49 -4.25 9.53
N ALA A 129 18.38 -4.86 10.71
CA ALA A 129 17.08 -5.25 11.28
C ALA A 129 16.74 -4.35 12.46
N ARG A 130 15.50 -3.81 12.48
CA ARG A 130 14.99 -2.88 13.50
C ARG A 130 13.75 -3.48 14.15
N PHE A 131 13.64 -3.28 15.47
CA PHE A 131 12.56 -3.85 16.27
C PHE A 131 12.39 -3.08 17.58
N PHE A 132 11.39 -3.44 18.35
CA PHE A 132 11.06 -2.80 19.61
C PHE A 132 11.31 -3.73 20.80
N ILE A 133 11.82 -3.17 21.89
CA ILE A 133 11.92 -3.86 23.17
C ILE A 133 11.32 -3.00 24.29
N GLY A 134 10.39 -3.58 25.04
CA GLY A 134 9.91 -3.00 26.29
C GLY A 134 10.89 -3.26 27.42
N PHE A 135 11.60 -2.24 27.88
CA PHE A 135 12.63 -2.37 28.92
C PHE A 135 12.00 -2.71 30.27
N PRO A 136 12.46 -3.79 30.95
CA PRO A 136 11.85 -4.29 32.16
C PRO A 136 11.97 -3.36 33.37
N ALA A 137 10.89 -3.27 34.15
CA ALA A 137 10.85 -2.54 35.39
C ALA A 137 9.91 -3.18 36.41
N ASN A 138 10.18 -2.96 37.69
CA ASN A 138 9.28 -3.20 38.81
C ASN A 138 8.67 -1.86 39.23
N GLY A 139 7.39 -1.62 38.86
CA GLY A 139 6.84 -0.27 38.92
C GLY A 139 7.60 0.69 38.01
N ARG A 140 8.28 1.69 38.56
CA ARG A 140 9.15 2.63 37.84
C ARG A 140 10.65 2.43 38.17
N THR A 141 11.00 1.29 38.76
CA THR A 141 12.37 0.95 39.14
C THR A 141 12.94 -0.05 38.13
N ILE A 142 14.15 0.19 37.66
CA ILE A 142 14.86 -0.67 36.69
C ILE A 142 15.00 -2.09 37.22
N ASN A 143 14.66 -3.06 36.36
CA ASN A 143 14.94 -4.48 36.54
C ASN A 143 15.95 -4.92 35.45
N SER A 144 17.24 -4.61 35.67
CA SER A 144 18.27 -4.88 34.68
C SER A 144 18.56 -6.36 34.46
N PRO A 145 18.42 -7.30 35.43
CA PRO A 145 18.58 -8.73 35.15
C PRO A 145 17.61 -9.27 34.10
N GLU A 146 16.38 -8.76 34.06
CA GLU A 146 15.41 -9.15 33.03
C GLU A 146 15.75 -8.57 31.65
N LEU A 147 16.29 -7.34 31.57
CA LEU A 147 16.79 -6.78 30.33
C LEU A 147 18.06 -7.52 29.85
N GLU A 148 18.92 -7.92 30.77
CA GLU A 148 20.11 -8.74 30.47
C GLU A 148 19.71 -10.06 29.79
N LYS A 149 18.69 -10.79 30.32
CA LYS A 149 18.15 -11.99 29.67
C LYS A 149 17.68 -11.71 28.23
N ILE A 150 17.00 -10.57 28.01
CA ILE A 150 16.55 -10.22 26.66
C ILE A 150 17.75 -10.02 25.73
N LEU A 151 18.72 -9.19 26.13
CA LEU A 151 19.81 -8.75 25.25
C LEU A 151 20.91 -9.80 25.07
N PHE A 152 21.14 -10.65 26.07
CA PHE A 152 22.27 -11.61 26.05
C PHE A 152 21.86 -13.08 25.89
N ASP A 153 20.61 -13.45 26.24
CA ASP A 153 20.15 -14.84 26.11
C ASP A 153 19.16 -14.99 24.94
N PHE A 154 18.09 -14.15 24.89
CA PHE A 154 17.01 -14.33 23.92
C PHE A 154 17.37 -13.77 22.53
N LEU A 155 17.82 -12.52 22.49
CA LEU A 155 18.11 -11.84 21.24
C LEU A 155 19.22 -12.49 20.41
N PRO A 156 20.35 -12.92 20.97
CA PRO A 156 21.37 -13.64 20.21
C PRO A 156 20.81 -14.87 19.50
N VAL A 157 19.96 -15.65 20.17
CA VAL A 157 19.32 -16.83 19.57
C VAL A 157 18.41 -16.43 18.41
N CYS A 158 17.59 -15.37 18.59
CA CYS A 158 16.71 -14.86 17.53
C CYS A 158 17.52 -14.36 16.32
N VAL A 159 18.56 -13.57 16.55
CA VAL A 159 19.45 -13.04 15.51
C VAL A 159 20.14 -14.17 14.73
N HIS A 160 20.72 -15.13 15.45
CA HIS A 160 21.39 -16.25 14.79
C HIS A 160 20.46 -17.13 13.97
N LYS A 161 19.25 -17.38 14.45
CA LYS A 161 18.27 -18.21 13.73
C LYS A 161 17.65 -17.52 12.54
N ALA A 162 17.50 -16.18 12.59
CA ALA A 162 16.80 -15.44 11.55
C ALA A 162 17.72 -14.85 10.47
N PHE A 163 18.97 -14.46 10.81
CA PHE A 163 19.81 -13.65 9.91
C PHE A 163 21.08 -14.36 9.43
N PHE A 164 21.29 -15.62 9.75
CA PHE A 164 22.43 -16.39 9.24
C PHE A 164 21.96 -17.46 8.28
N TYR A 165 22.43 -17.41 7.03
CA TYR A 165 22.01 -18.29 5.93
C TYR A 165 22.04 -19.78 6.30
N ARG A 166 23.10 -20.22 6.96
CA ARG A 166 23.28 -21.62 7.41
C ARG A 166 22.20 -22.15 8.37
N ASN A 167 21.42 -21.25 9.00
CA ASN A 167 20.40 -21.58 9.99
C ASN A 167 18.97 -21.47 9.41
N LEU A 168 18.85 -21.07 8.15
CA LEU A 168 17.59 -20.93 7.43
C LEU A 168 17.32 -22.18 6.57
N ASP A 169 16.07 -22.34 6.22
CA ASP A 169 15.64 -23.26 5.17
C ASP A 169 16.03 -22.66 3.81
N ALA A 170 17.13 -23.15 3.24
CA ALA A 170 17.69 -22.63 2.00
C ALA A 170 16.75 -22.80 0.81
N ASP A 171 15.98 -23.90 0.77
CA ASP A 171 15.05 -24.20 -0.32
C ASP A 171 13.87 -23.24 -0.30
N ARG A 172 13.31 -22.96 0.88
CA ARG A 172 12.24 -21.96 1.02
C ARG A 172 12.70 -20.53 0.69
N LEU A 173 13.92 -20.17 1.06
CA LEU A 173 14.47 -18.88 0.69
C LEU A 173 14.66 -18.77 -0.82
N LYS A 174 15.23 -19.82 -1.43
CA LYS A 174 15.38 -19.91 -2.88
C LYS A 174 14.04 -19.80 -3.58
N GLU A 175 13.04 -20.58 -3.15
CA GLU A 175 11.67 -20.50 -3.67
C GLU A 175 11.09 -19.08 -3.58
N ALA A 176 11.30 -18.35 -2.47
CA ALA A 176 10.80 -16.98 -2.33
C ALA A 176 11.46 -16.01 -3.32
N ILE A 177 12.77 -16.14 -3.56
CA ILE A 177 13.49 -15.30 -4.54
C ILE A 177 13.04 -15.63 -5.96
N GLU A 178 12.98 -16.92 -6.33
CA GLU A 178 12.54 -17.38 -7.64
C GLU A 178 11.10 -16.97 -7.93
N LEU A 179 10.21 -17.07 -6.94
CA LEU A 179 8.83 -16.60 -7.06
C LEU A 179 8.75 -15.09 -7.33
N ALA A 180 9.53 -14.28 -6.63
CA ALA A 180 9.55 -12.84 -6.86
C ALA A 180 10.06 -12.47 -8.26
N GLU A 181 11.06 -13.18 -8.77
CA GLU A 181 11.58 -12.99 -10.13
C GLU A 181 10.54 -13.42 -11.19
N ASP A 182 9.80 -14.51 -10.95
CA ASP A 182 8.70 -14.95 -11.81
C ASP A 182 7.53 -13.93 -11.82
N GLN A 183 7.14 -13.41 -10.66
CA GLN A 183 6.10 -12.37 -10.54
C GLN A 183 6.49 -11.08 -11.29
N GLU A 184 7.73 -10.65 -11.15
CA GLU A 184 8.24 -9.48 -11.87
C GLU A 184 8.34 -9.73 -13.38
N TYR A 185 8.66 -10.96 -13.79
CA TYR A 185 8.61 -11.37 -15.19
C TYR A 185 7.20 -11.24 -15.76
N ILE A 186 6.18 -11.77 -15.07
CA ILE A 186 4.78 -11.64 -15.49
C ILE A 186 4.40 -10.16 -15.61
N ARG A 187 4.75 -9.33 -14.64
CA ARG A 187 4.46 -7.89 -14.66
C ARG A 187 5.03 -7.18 -15.89
N ARG A 188 6.24 -7.54 -16.29
CA ARG A 188 6.84 -7.02 -17.53
C ARG A 188 6.17 -7.57 -18.79
N GLU A 189 5.74 -8.83 -18.78
CA GLU A 189 5.01 -9.44 -19.89
C GLU A 189 3.61 -8.83 -20.08
N LEU A 190 2.93 -8.36 -19.02
CA LEU A 190 1.66 -7.64 -19.16
C LEU A 190 1.79 -6.46 -20.15
N ALA A 191 2.78 -5.61 -19.95
CA ALA A 191 3.00 -4.45 -20.82
C ALA A 191 3.29 -4.86 -22.28
N LYS A 192 4.13 -5.88 -22.50
CA LYS A 192 4.50 -6.36 -23.84
C LYS A 192 3.32 -6.98 -24.60
N ARG A 193 2.39 -7.60 -23.88
CA ARG A 193 1.23 -8.30 -24.45
C ARG A 193 -0.04 -7.45 -24.43
N SER A 194 0.06 -6.17 -24.03
CA SER A 194 -1.10 -5.28 -23.88
C SER A 194 -2.17 -5.87 -22.95
N LEU A 195 -1.74 -6.37 -21.80
CA LEU A 195 -2.60 -6.90 -20.75
C LEU A 195 -2.66 -5.96 -19.56
N ALA A 196 -3.85 -5.78 -18.99
CA ALA A 196 -4.08 -5.07 -17.73
C ALA A 196 -3.80 -5.95 -16.51
N ALA A 197 -4.05 -7.26 -16.63
CA ALA A 197 -3.84 -8.23 -15.55
C ALA A 197 -3.69 -9.66 -16.09
N PHE A 198 -3.19 -10.54 -15.21
CA PHE A 198 -3.10 -11.98 -15.42
C PHE A 198 -3.56 -12.72 -14.16
N VAL A 199 -4.36 -13.79 -14.34
CA VAL A 199 -4.83 -14.67 -13.26
C VAL A 199 -4.49 -16.10 -13.66
N ASN A 200 -3.56 -16.74 -12.95
CA ASN A 200 -3.14 -18.10 -13.29
C ASN A 200 -4.23 -19.15 -13.00
N ASP A 201 -4.23 -20.21 -13.78
CA ASP A 201 -5.05 -21.39 -13.49
C ASP A 201 -4.65 -22.01 -12.14
N ARG A 202 -5.62 -22.51 -11.40
CA ARG A 202 -5.52 -23.05 -10.04
C ARG A 202 -5.26 -22.03 -8.94
N ALA A 203 -5.31 -20.72 -9.22
CA ALA A 203 -5.26 -19.72 -8.16
C ALA A 203 -6.41 -19.89 -7.16
N ILE A 204 -6.14 -19.62 -5.89
CA ILE A 204 -7.13 -19.60 -4.82
C ILE A 204 -7.49 -18.14 -4.52
N LEU A 205 -8.55 -17.68 -5.13
CA LEU A 205 -8.92 -16.25 -5.05
C LEU A 205 -9.58 -15.86 -3.71
N PRO A 206 -10.50 -16.68 -3.13
CA PRO A 206 -11.18 -16.29 -1.90
C PRO A 206 -10.29 -16.39 -0.66
N ARG A 207 -10.60 -15.57 0.34
CA ARG A 207 -9.97 -15.57 1.67
C ARG A 207 -10.86 -16.28 2.69
N GLU A 208 -10.27 -16.77 3.79
CA GLU A 208 -10.98 -17.51 4.85
C GLU A 208 -12.19 -16.72 5.42
N SER A 209 -12.04 -15.39 5.52
CA SER A 209 -13.08 -14.48 6.00
C SER A 209 -12.81 -13.05 5.54
N GLY A 210 -13.75 -12.13 5.77
CA GLY A 210 -13.59 -10.71 5.45
C GLY A 210 -12.46 -9.98 6.22
N ILE A 211 -11.94 -10.58 7.29
CA ILE A 211 -10.86 -10.04 8.11
C ILE A 211 -9.56 -10.84 8.03
N SER A 212 -9.57 -11.97 7.31
CA SER A 212 -8.38 -12.83 7.12
C SER A 212 -7.79 -12.62 5.74
N SER A 213 -6.48 -12.43 5.66
CA SER A 213 -5.74 -12.43 4.39
C SER A 213 -5.36 -13.84 3.91
N ARG A 214 -5.60 -14.89 4.71
CA ARG A 214 -5.23 -16.27 4.38
C ARG A 214 -6.14 -16.86 3.30
N PRO A 215 -5.61 -17.72 2.40
CA PRO A 215 -6.41 -18.40 1.39
C PRO A 215 -7.49 -19.29 2.03
N MET A 216 -8.69 -19.30 1.42
CA MET A 216 -9.79 -20.17 1.85
C MET A 216 -9.45 -21.63 1.53
N LYS A 217 -9.55 -22.50 2.53
CA LYS A 217 -9.42 -23.94 2.34
C LYS A 217 -10.64 -24.51 1.61
N ASN A 218 -10.40 -25.51 0.76
CA ASN A 218 -11.47 -26.21 0.00
C ASN A 218 -12.30 -25.28 -0.89
N SER A 219 -11.73 -24.20 -1.40
CA SER A 219 -12.38 -23.34 -2.38
C SER A 219 -12.24 -23.88 -3.80
N VAL A 220 -13.09 -23.38 -4.71
CA VAL A 220 -13.00 -23.70 -6.14
C VAL A 220 -11.75 -23.02 -6.71
N PRO A 221 -10.78 -23.78 -7.27
CA PRO A 221 -9.63 -23.20 -7.95
C PRO A 221 -10.05 -22.45 -9.21
N PHE A 222 -9.36 -21.37 -9.51
CA PHE A 222 -9.60 -20.59 -10.72
C PHE A 222 -9.27 -21.40 -11.97
N VAL A 223 -10.12 -21.30 -13.01
CA VAL A 223 -9.92 -21.92 -14.32
C VAL A 223 -10.22 -20.88 -15.40
N SER A 224 -9.26 -20.62 -16.27
CA SER A 224 -9.38 -19.62 -17.33
C SER A 224 -10.40 -20.00 -18.39
N PRO A 225 -11.22 -19.06 -18.89
CA PRO A 225 -11.97 -19.23 -20.13
C PRO A 225 -11.02 -19.54 -21.30
N GLU A 226 -11.39 -20.45 -22.18
CA GLU A 226 -10.52 -20.91 -23.27
C GLU A 226 -10.03 -19.76 -24.17
N ASN A 227 -10.93 -18.83 -24.52
CA ASN A 227 -10.62 -17.69 -25.38
C ASN A 227 -9.69 -16.64 -24.75
N LEU A 228 -9.61 -16.59 -23.42
CA LEU A 228 -8.75 -15.66 -22.68
C LEU A 228 -7.53 -16.36 -22.07
N ARG A 229 -7.41 -17.69 -22.28
CA ARG A 229 -6.30 -18.47 -21.76
C ARG A 229 -5.03 -18.17 -22.56
N ILE A 230 -3.99 -17.81 -21.84
CA ILE A 230 -2.65 -17.59 -22.38
C ILE A 230 -1.63 -18.42 -21.61
N SER A 231 -0.49 -18.68 -22.25
CA SER A 231 0.66 -19.35 -21.62
C SER A 231 1.81 -18.35 -21.46
N MET A 232 2.54 -18.48 -20.36
CA MET A 232 3.77 -17.74 -20.10
C MET A 232 4.85 -18.71 -19.62
N ASP A 233 6.04 -18.61 -20.21
CA ASP A 233 7.22 -19.37 -19.79
C ASP A 233 7.99 -18.55 -18.77
N LEU A 234 7.86 -18.93 -17.50
CA LEU A 234 8.50 -18.23 -16.40
C LEU A 234 9.97 -18.65 -16.25
N PRO A 235 10.83 -17.77 -15.75
CA PRO A 235 12.25 -18.07 -15.58
C PRO A 235 12.54 -19.29 -14.69
N HIS A 236 11.73 -19.53 -13.66
CA HIS A 236 11.99 -20.58 -12.68
C HIS A 236 10.91 -21.66 -12.65
N ARG A 237 9.64 -21.32 -12.68
CA ARG A 237 8.55 -22.27 -12.56
C ARG A 237 8.24 -23.02 -13.87
N GLY A 238 8.79 -22.57 -15.00
CA GLY A 238 8.45 -23.10 -16.33
C GLY A 238 7.11 -22.53 -16.84
N THR A 239 6.45 -23.28 -17.72
CA THR A 239 5.21 -22.80 -18.36
C THR A 239 4.03 -22.81 -17.39
N ILE A 240 3.38 -21.67 -17.24
CA ILE A 240 2.08 -21.52 -16.56
C ILE A 240 1.01 -21.11 -17.56
N THR A 241 -0.24 -21.47 -17.26
CA THR A 241 -1.42 -21.00 -18.00
C THR A 241 -2.31 -20.17 -17.11
N GLY A 242 -3.06 -19.25 -17.72
CA GLY A 242 -3.95 -18.39 -16.97
C GLY A 242 -4.76 -17.48 -17.87
N MET A 243 -5.69 -16.76 -17.29
CA MET A 243 -6.51 -15.75 -17.97
C MET A 243 -5.72 -14.45 -18.11
N GLY A 244 -5.45 -14.02 -19.34
CA GLY A 244 -4.99 -12.69 -19.66
C GLY A 244 -6.17 -11.74 -19.80
N ILE A 245 -6.21 -10.67 -19.02
CA ILE A 245 -7.21 -9.60 -19.16
C ILE A 245 -6.61 -8.53 -20.05
N PRO A 246 -7.14 -8.31 -21.28
CA PRO A 246 -6.57 -7.34 -22.21
C PRO A 246 -6.70 -5.89 -21.70
N CYS A 247 -5.81 -5.01 -22.17
CA CYS A 247 -6.04 -3.57 -22.07
C CYS A 247 -7.31 -3.18 -22.84
N GLY A 248 -8.01 -2.17 -22.34
CA GLY A 248 -9.32 -1.75 -22.84
C GLY A 248 -10.37 -1.73 -21.73
N ILE A 249 -11.62 -1.99 -22.09
CA ILE A 249 -12.74 -2.00 -21.16
C ILE A 249 -13.19 -3.45 -20.96
N THR A 250 -12.91 -4.00 -19.77
CA THR A 250 -13.33 -5.35 -19.37
C THR A 250 -14.46 -5.27 -18.35
N LEU A 251 -15.58 -5.95 -18.65
CA LEU A 251 -16.66 -6.13 -17.70
C LEU A 251 -16.56 -7.50 -17.02
N ILE A 252 -16.80 -7.52 -15.71
CA ILE A 252 -17.01 -8.73 -14.91
C ILE A 252 -18.46 -8.71 -14.46
N VAL A 253 -19.27 -9.63 -14.98
CA VAL A 253 -20.71 -9.70 -14.74
C VAL A 253 -21.12 -11.03 -14.12
N GLY A 254 -22.39 -11.21 -13.76
CA GLY A 254 -22.93 -12.45 -13.19
C GLY A 254 -23.84 -12.20 -12.00
N GLY A 255 -24.52 -13.23 -11.54
CA GLY A 255 -25.44 -13.18 -10.41
C GLY A 255 -24.76 -12.80 -9.09
N GLY A 256 -25.56 -12.52 -8.06
CA GLY A 256 -25.05 -12.34 -6.70
C GLY A 256 -24.32 -13.61 -6.21
N TYR A 257 -23.26 -13.44 -5.44
CA TYR A 257 -22.48 -14.52 -4.82
C TYR A 257 -21.70 -15.45 -5.79
N HIS A 258 -21.62 -15.15 -7.08
CA HIS A 258 -20.88 -15.94 -8.06
C HIS A 258 -19.37 -15.64 -8.11
N GLY A 259 -18.85 -14.75 -7.25
CA GLY A 259 -17.41 -14.50 -7.11
C GLY A 259 -16.86 -13.27 -7.86
N LYS A 260 -17.73 -12.38 -8.39
CA LYS A 260 -17.31 -11.14 -9.08
C LYS A 260 -16.37 -10.28 -8.23
N SER A 261 -16.82 -9.89 -7.03
CA SER A 261 -16.02 -9.05 -6.12
C SER A 261 -14.78 -9.80 -5.60
N THR A 262 -14.83 -11.14 -5.51
CA THR A 262 -13.65 -11.95 -5.15
C THR A 262 -12.56 -11.85 -6.22
N LEU A 263 -12.93 -11.92 -7.50
CA LEU A 263 -12.00 -11.75 -8.60
C LEU A 263 -11.46 -10.31 -8.62
N LEU A 264 -12.32 -9.30 -8.48
CA LEU A 264 -11.90 -7.90 -8.44
C LEU A 264 -10.93 -7.64 -7.28
N ASN A 265 -11.20 -8.17 -6.08
CA ASN A 265 -10.32 -8.02 -4.92
C ASN A 265 -8.96 -8.73 -5.11
N ALA A 266 -8.94 -9.84 -5.86
CA ALA A 266 -7.68 -10.48 -6.20
C ALA A 266 -6.86 -9.62 -7.18
N LEU A 267 -7.51 -9.03 -8.17
CA LEU A 267 -6.88 -8.09 -9.12
C LEU A 267 -6.42 -6.80 -8.43
N GLU A 268 -7.19 -6.30 -7.47
CA GLU A 268 -6.86 -5.12 -6.66
C GLU A 268 -5.53 -5.29 -5.91
N LEU A 269 -5.27 -6.46 -5.32
CA LEU A 269 -4.04 -6.77 -4.61
C LEU A 269 -2.94 -7.34 -5.51
N GLY A 270 -3.25 -7.71 -6.76
CA GLY A 270 -2.28 -8.17 -7.75
C GLY A 270 -1.21 -7.14 -8.16
N ILE A 271 -1.32 -5.90 -7.66
CA ILE A 271 -0.29 -4.87 -7.75
C ILE A 271 0.94 -5.17 -6.88
N TYR A 272 0.77 -6.01 -5.86
CA TYR A 272 1.83 -6.45 -4.96
C TYR A 272 2.34 -7.83 -5.36
N ASN A 273 3.57 -8.15 -4.96
CA ASN A 273 4.05 -9.52 -4.96
C ASN A 273 3.51 -10.24 -3.72
N HIS A 274 3.19 -11.52 -3.87
CA HIS A 274 2.65 -12.37 -2.82
C HIS A 274 3.63 -13.47 -2.44
N ILE A 275 3.58 -13.91 -1.18
CA ILE A 275 4.42 -15.03 -0.71
C ILE A 275 3.93 -16.37 -1.26
N SER A 276 4.80 -17.38 -1.26
CA SER A 276 4.44 -18.77 -1.57
C SER A 276 3.36 -19.30 -0.62
N GLY A 277 2.39 -20.01 -1.17
CA GLY A 277 1.25 -20.57 -0.43
C GLY A 277 0.10 -19.61 -0.19
N ASP A 278 0.16 -18.39 -0.75
CA ASP A 278 -0.95 -17.43 -0.67
C ASP A 278 -2.14 -17.78 -1.57
N GLY A 279 -1.92 -18.56 -2.61
CA GLY A 279 -2.93 -18.90 -3.61
C GLY A 279 -3.17 -17.82 -4.68
N ARG A 280 -2.64 -16.62 -4.52
CA ARG A 280 -2.68 -15.50 -5.48
C ARG A 280 -1.29 -15.12 -5.99
N GLU A 281 -0.29 -16.01 -5.85
CA GLU A 281 1.11 -15.75 -6.18
C GLU A 281 1.27 -15.24 -7.62
N TYR A 282 0.48 -15.78 -8.54
CA TYR A 282 0.50 -15.41 -9.96
C TYR A 282 -0.80 -14.72 -10.41
N VAL A 283 -1.43 -13.99 -9.51
CA VAL A 283 -2.47 -12.99 -9.84
C VAL A 283 -1.77 -11.64 -9.88
N ILE A 284 -1.46 -11.18 -11.08
CA ILE A 284 -0.65 -9.98 -11.27
C ILE A 284 -1.45 -8.95 -12.06
N THR A 285 -1.50 -7.75 -11.55
CA THR A 285 -2.15 -6.58 -12.17
C THR A 285 -1.09 -5.52 -12.46
N ASP A 286 -1.34 -4.67 -13.44
CA ASP A 286 -0.50 -3.50 -13.70
C ASP A 286 -0.21 -2.75 -12.40
N SER A 287 1.05 -2.44 -12.13
CA SER A 287 1.49 -1.86 -10.85
C SER A 287 0.91 -0.48 -10.57
N SER A 288 0.45 0.23 -11.60
CA SER A 288 -0.20 1.54 -11.48
C SER A 288 -1.72 1.46 -11.27
N ALA A 289 -2.30 0.26 -11.27
CA ALA A 289 -3.74 0.08 -11.12
C ALA A 289 -4.26 0.68 -9.81
N GLN A 290 -5.41 1.37 -9.89
CA GLN A 290 -6.09 1.94 -8.73
C GLN A 290 -7.55 1.49 -8.66
N LYS A 291 -7.95 1.07 -7.47
CA LYS A 291 -9.35 0.84 -7.12
C LYS A 291 -10.00 2.16 -6.79
N LEU A 292 -11.07 2.49 -7.50
CA LEU A 292 -11.81 3.74 -7.36
C LEU A 292 -13.25 3.48 -6.91
N ARG A 293 -13.76 4.39 -6.10
CA ARG A 293 -15.11 4.32 -5.56
C ARG A 293 -15.68 5.71 -5.27
N SER A 294 -16.95 5.74 -4.95
CA SER A 294 -17.63 6.91 -4.38
C SER A 294 -17.26 7.08 -2.90
N GLU A 295 -17.03 8.33 -2.46
CA GLU A 295 -16.65 8.70 -1.09
C GLU A 295 -17.47 9.93 -0.66
N ASP A 296 -18.66 9.70 -0.10
CA ASP A 296 -19.47 10.82 0.42
C ASP A 296 -18.76 11.52 1.58
N GLY A 297 -18.84 12.85 1.60
CA GLY A 297 -18.18 13.68 2.62
C GLY A 297 -16.68 13.93 2.40
N ARG A 298 -16.13 13.48 1.28
CA ARG A 298 -14.71 13.66 0.98
C ARG A 298 -14.35 15.13 0.75
N PHE A 299 -13.21 15.55 1.31
CA PHE A 299 -12.57 16.82 0.97
C PHE A 299 -11.94 16.78 -0.42
N ILE A 300 -12.18 17.82 -1.23
CA ILE A 300 -11.56 18.02 -2.55
C ILE A 300 -11.01 19.45 -2.60
N LYS A 301 -9.81 19.60 -3.18
CA LYS A 301 -9.16 20.91 -3.31
C LYS A 301 -8.51 21.09 -4.68
N ASP A 302 -8.96 22.13 -5.37
CA ASP A 302 -8.41 22.63 -6.64
C ASP A 302 -8.29 21.54 -7.75
N VAL A 303 -9.27 20.62 -7.84
CA VAL A 303 -9.29 19.54 -8.83
C VAL A 303 -10.10 19.96 -10.05
N ASN A 304 -9.57 19.74 -11.24
CA ASN A 304 -10.32 19.92 -12.48
C ASN A 304 -11.25 18.72 -12.73
N ILE A 305 -12.53 18.87 -12.37
CA ILE A 305 -13.54 17.81 -12.56
C ILE A 305 -14.34 17.97 -13.85
N SER A 306 -14.00 18.92 -14.72
CA SER A 306 -14.77 19.26 -15.93
C SER A 306 -14.85 18.13 -16.94
N LEU A 307 -13.98 17.11 -16.84
CA LEU A 307 -14.10 15.89 -17.63
C LEU A 307 -15.45 15.18 -17.42
N PHE A 308 -16.00 15.29 -16.21
CA PHE A 308 -17.24 14.61 -15.82
C PHE A 308 -18.35 15.55 -15.36
N ILE A 309 -18.02 16.72 -14.80
CA ILE A 309 -19.00 17.60 -14.19
C ILE A 309 -18.80 19.02 -14.71
N ASN A 310 -19.85 19.59 -15.32
CA ASN A 310 -19.84 20.93 -15.89
C ASN A 310 -21.14 21.67 -15.50
N ASP A 311 -21.13 22.96 -15.64
CA ASP A 311 -22.31 23.81 -15.52
C ASP A 311 -23.14 23.60 -14.24
N LEU A 312 -22.43 23.50 -13.10
CA LEU A 312 -23.09 23.33 -11.81
C LEU A 312 -24.12 24.43 -11.52
N PRO A 313 -25.35 24.10 -11.06
CA PRO A 313 -26.39 25.10 -10.75
C PRO A 313 -25.96 26.16 -9.75
N ASN A 314 -25.06 25.85 -8.85
CA ASN A 314 -24.48 26.77 -7.86
C ASN A 314 -23.32 27.60 -8.40
N LYS A 315 -23.01 27.49 -9.70
CA LYS A 315 -21.95 28.21 -10.40
C LYS A 315 -20.54 28.02 -9.82
N LYS A 316 -20.30 26.94 -9.08
CA LYS A 316 -18.94 26.59 -8.66
C LYS A 316 -18.10 26.25 -9.88
N ASP A 317 -16.84 26.70 -9.86
CA ASP A 317 -15.87 26.40 -10.91
C ASP A 317 -15.52 24.92 -10.91
N THR A 318 -15.66 24.26 -12.04
CA THR A 318 -15.35 22.84 -12.24
C THR A 318 -13.94 22.60 -12.79
N LEU A 319 -13.27 23.64 -13.27
CA LEU A 319 -11.86 23.61 -13.68
C LEU A 319 -10.92 23.67 -12.46
N CYS A 320 -11.36 24.32 -11.38
CA CYS A 320 -10.63 24.44 -10.12
C CYS A 320 -11.58 24.17 -8.94
N PHE A 321 -12.12 22.95 -8.90
CA PHE A 321 -13.17 22.60 -7.97
C PHE A 321 -12.64 22.33 -6.57
N SER A 322 -13.33 22.90 -5.57
CA SER A 322 -13.04 22.70 -4.16
C SER A 322 -14.32 22.54 -3.35
N THR A 323 -14.32 21.60 -2.40
CA THR A 323 -15.41 21.41 -1.44
C THR A 323 -14.90 20.71 -0.18
N GLU A 324 -15.51 21.06 0.96
CA GLU A 324 -15.25 20.39 2.24
C GLU A 324 -16.02 19.06 2.38
N ASP A 325 -17.08 18.90 1.57
CA ASP A 325 -18.08 17.84 1.69
C ASP A 325 -18.58 17.49 0.28
N ALA A 326 -17.92 16.55 -0.37
CA ALA A 326 -18.27 16.11 -1.72
C ALA A 326 -19.40 15.07 -1.69
N SER A 327 -20.34 15.16 -2.64
CA SER A 327 -21.26 14.07 -2.92
C SER A 327 -20.53 12.88 -3.55
N GLY A 328 -21.16 11.71 -3.58
CA GLY A 328 -20.58 10.50 -4.16
C GLY A 328 -20.13 10.67 -5.62
N SER A 329 -20.96 11.28 -6.48
CA SER A 329 -20.58 11.53 -7.87
C SER A 329 -19.41 12.51 -8.01
N THR A 330 -19.40 13.56 -7.19
CA THR A 330 -18.33 14.56 -7.21
C THR A 330 -17.01 13.98 -6.71
N SER A 331 -17.05 13.19 -5.64
CA SER A 331 -15.85 12.52 -5.10
C SER A 331 -15.29 11.49 -6.08
N GLN A 332 -16.16 10.77 -6.80
CA GLN A 332 -15.73 9.78 -7.78
C GLN A 332 -15.13 10.45 -9.02
N ALA A 333 -15.72 11.54 -9.51
CA ALA A 333 -15.14 12.35 -10.59
C ALA A 333 -13.74 12.86 -10.23
N ALA A 334 -13.61 13.44 -9.04
CA ALA A 334 -12.30 13.90 -8.54
C ALA A 334 -11.31 12.74 -8.38
N GLY A 335 -11.75 11.61 -7.83
CA GLY A 335 -10.91 10.42 -7.66
C GLY A 335 -10.32 9.88 -8.96
N ILE A 336 -11.10 9.89 -10.06
CA ILE A 336 -10.61 9.51 -11.39
C ILE A 336 -9.54 10.48 -11.87
N VAL A 337 -9.80 11.79 -11.81
CA VAL A 337 -8.83 12.81 -12.27
C VAL A 337 -7.54 12.74 -11.45
N GLU A 338 -7.64 12.62 -10.13
CA GLU A 338 -6.49 12.47 -9.24
C GLU A 338 -5.67 11.20 -9.53
N SER A 339 -6.35 10.12 -9.94
CA SER A 339 -5.68 8.88 -10.33
C SER A 339 -5.00 8.99 -11.70
N MET A 340 -5.57 9.79 -12.62
CA MET A 340 -4.89 10.16 -13.86
C MET A 340 -3.60 10.95 -13.58
N GLU A 341 -3.65 11.92 -12.67
CA GLU A 341 -2.46 12.66 -12.21
C GLU A 341 -1.40 11.75 -11.58
N ALA A 342 -1.83 10.72 -10.84
CA ALA A 342 -0.95 9.73 -10.24
C ALA A 342 -0.34 8.75 -11.27
N GLY A 343 -0.68 8.87 -12.56
CA GLY A 343 -0.16 8.05 -13.65
C GLY A 343 -0.76 6.65 -13.73
N SER A 344 -1.96 6.44 -13.18
CA SER A 344 -2.65 5.16 -13.26
C SER A 344 -3.00 4.79 -14.70
N LYS A 345 -2.77 3.53 -15.07
CA LYS A 345 -3.06 2.97 -16.40
C LYS A 345 -4.24 2.00 -16.39
N VAL A 346 -4.68 1.58 -15.21
CA VAL A 346 -5.80 0.67 -15.04
C VAL A 346 -6.69 1.14 -13.89
N PHE A 347 -7.97 1.35 -14.16
CA PHE A 347 -8.98 1.60 -13.15
C PHE A 347 -9.74 0.33 -12.82
N LEU A 348 -9.87 0.05 -11.54
CA LEU A 348 -10.69 -1.03 -10.99
C LEU A 348 -11.93 -0.40 -10.36
N LEU A 349 -13.09 -0.76 -10.87
CA LEU A 349 -14.37 -0.19 -10.45
C LEU A 349 -15.35 -1.31 -10.05
N ASP A 350 -16.17 -1.02 -9.05
CA ASP A 350 -17.30 -1.87 -8.66
C ASP A 350 -18.57 -1.01 -8.67
N GLU A 351 -19.57 -1.40 -9.44
CA GLU A 351 -20.85 -0.69 -9.55
C GLU A 351 -21.49 -0.49 -8.16
N ASP A 352 -21.39 -1.50 -7.27
CA ASP A 352 -21.98 -1.48 -5.94
C ASP A 352 -21.36 -0.42 -5.00
N THR A 353 -20.11 -0.04 -5.25
CA THR A 353 -19.39 0.98 -4.47
C THR A 353 -19.26 2.32 -5.19
N SER A 354 -19.88 2.45 -6.34
CA SER A 354 -19.85 3.63 -7.20
C SER A 354 -21.14 4.44 -7.08
N ALA A 355 -21.08 5.74 -7.36
CA ALA A 355 -22.28 6.58 -7.44
C ALA A 355 -23.04 6.24 -8.73
N THR A 356 -24.27 5.74 -8.60
CA THR A 356 -25.08 5.27 -9.74
C THR A 356 -25.24 6.32 -10.84
N ASN A 357 -25.58 7.54 -10.47
CA ASN A 357 -25.77 8.67 -11.42
C ASN A 357 -24.47 9.13 -12.09
N PHE A 358 -23.32 8.83 -11.48
CA PHE A 358 -22.01 9.06 -12.09
C PHE A 358 -21.64 7.94 -13.06
N MET A 359 -22.00 6.70 -12.75
CA MET A 359 -21.61 5.54 -13.57
C MET A 359 -22.41 5.46 -14.86
N VAL A 360 -23.72 5.59 -14.77
CA VAL A 360 -24.64 5.43 -15.89
C VAL A 360 -25.86 6.34 -15.70
N ARG A 361 -26.44 6.73 -16.82
CA ARG A 361 -27.73 7.40 -16.83
C ARG A 361 -28.73 6.60 -17.64
N ASP A 362 -29.82 6.25 -17.00
CA ASP A 362 -30.91 5.50 -17.62
C ASP A 362 -31.51 6.26 -18.82
N SER A 363 -31.82 5.56 -19.89
CA SER A 363 -32.35 6.13 -21.14
C SER A 363 -33.71 6.82 -20.96
N PHE A 364 -34.52 6.36 -20.01
CA PHE A 364 -35.78 7.01 -19.69
C PHE A 364 -35.54 8.33 -18.96
N MET A 365 -34.62 8.35 -17.99
CA MET A 365 -34.22 9.58 -17.30
C MET A 365 -33.65 10.63 -18.26
N GLN A 366 -32.90 10.20 -19.29
CA GLN A 366 -32.36 11.11 -20.32
C GLN A 366 -33.46 11.80 -21.15
N ARG A 367 -34.61 11.14 -21.33
CA ARG A 367 -35.77 11.72 -22.03
C ARG A 367 -36.58 12.65 -21.16
N VAL A 368 -36.62 12.44 -19.85
CA VAL A 368 -37.38 13.24 -18.89
C VAL A 368 -36.60 14.52 -18.52
N ILE A 369 -35.31 14.38 -18.28
CA ILE A 369 -34.42 15.48 -17.94
C ILE A 369 -33.45 15.68 -19.09
N CYS A 370 -33.59 16.78 -19.81
CA CYS A 370 -32.74 17.09 -20.97
C CYS A 370 -31.26 17.26 -20.56
N ARG A 371 -30.36 16.98 -21.49
CA ARG A 371 -28.90 17.00 -21.28
C ARG A 371 -28.40 18.35 -20.76
N GLU A 372 -28.97 19.45 -21.22
CA GLU A 372 -28.59 20.82 -20.83
C GLU A 372 -28.79 21.11 -19.32
N LYS A 373 -29.65 20.35 -18.66
CA LYS A 373 -29.92 20.49 -17.22
C LYS A 373 -29.14 19.49 -16.36
N GLU A 374 -28.34 18.62 -16.99
CA GLU A 374 -27.58 17.58 -16.31
C GLU A 374 -26.09 17.91 -16.29
N PRO A 375 -25.54 18.29 -15.14
CA PRO A 375 -24.14 18.68 -15.02
C PRO A 375 -23.19 17.49 -15.15
N ILE A 376 -23.67 16.23 -14.97
CA ILE A 376 -22.83 15.04 -14.94
C ILE A 376 -22.78 14.39 -16.32
N THR A 377 -21.58 14.21 -16.85
CA THR A 377 -21.29 13.29 -17.94
C THR A 377 -20.94 11.94 -17.35
N PRO A 378 -21.77 10.89 -17.52
CA PRO A 378 -21.53 9.60 -16.89
C PRO A 378 -20.21 8.95 -17.32
N PHE A 379 -19.66 8.11 -16.43
CA PHE A 379 -18.46 7.33 -16.71
C PHE A 379 -18.60 6.46 -17.98
N LEU A 380 -19.80 5.90 -18.21
CA LEU A 380 -20.14 5.15 -19.40
C LEU A 380 -19.78 5.89 -20.69
N GLU A 381 -20.03 7.18 -20.76
CA GLU A 381 -19.79 8.02 -21.94
C GLU A 381 -18.31 8.43 -22.09
N ARG A 382 -17.52 8.33 -21.02
CA ARG A 382 -16.09 8.70 -20.97
C ARG A 382 -15.12 7.53 -21.04
N ALA A 383 -15.58 6.33 -20.69
CA ALA A 383 -14.70 5.17 -20.56
C ALA A 383 -13.92 4.84 -21.84
N ARG A 384 -14.57 4.97 -23.00
CA ARG A 384 -13.92 4.74 -24.32
C ARG A 384 -12.84 5.80 -24.58
N ASP A 385 -13.14 7.06 -24.35
CA ASP A 385 -12.17 8.16 -24.50
C ASP A 385 -10.99 8.04 -23.52
N LEU A 386 -11.23 7.61 -22.30
CA LEU A 386 -10.17 7.35 -21.32
C LEU A 386 -9.19 6.28 -21.84
N TYR A 387 -9.69 5.24 -22.49
CA TYR A 387 -8.83 4.23 -23.09
C TYR A 387 -8.11 4.75 -24.33
N GLU A 388 -8.85 5.28 -25.32
CA GLU A 388 -8.30 5.64 -26.63
C GLU A 388 -7.40 6.88 -26.58
N LYS A 389 -7.75 7.88 -25.76
CA LYS A 389 -7.03 9.17 -25.70
C LYS A 389 -6.07 9.30 -24.54
N ALA A 390 -6.32 8.60 -23.42
CA ALA A 390 -5.46 8.64 -22.24
C ALA A 390 -4.69 7.31 -22.00
N GLY A 391 -5.00 6.25 -22.73
CA GLY A 391 -4.38 4.93 -22.57
C GLY A 391 -4.72 4.25 -21.23
N ILE A 392 -5.90 4.56 -20.66
CA ILE A 392 -6.33 4.06 -19.35
C ILE A 392 -7.37 2.96 -19.54
N SER A 393 -7.00 1.74 -19.16
CA SER A 393 -7.90 0.59 -19.19
C SER A 393 -8.84 0.59 -17.97
N THR A 394 -10.00 -0.05 -18.12
CA THR A 394 -10.99 -0.17 -17.05
C THR A 394 -11.39 -1.63 -16.88
N ILE A 395 -11.33 -2.13 -15.63
CA ILE A 395 -11.93 -3.40 -15.23
C ILE A 395 -13.10 -3.06 -14.30
N LEU A 396 -14.32 -3.31 -14.74
CA LEU A 396 -15.54 -2.92 -14.04
C LEU A 396 -16.36 -4.17 -13.67
N VAL A 397 -16.68 -4.32 -12.40
CA VAL A 397 -17.72 -5.24 -11.94
C VAL A 397 -19.06 -4.56 -12.12
N ALA A 398 -19.92 -5.13 -12.97
CA ALA A 398 -21.27 -4.65 -13.22
C ALA A 398 -22.31 -5.71 -12.80
N GLY A 399 -23.33 -5.27 -12.07
CA GLY A 399 -24.37 -6.14 -11.53
C GLY A 399 -25.79 -5.77 -11.98
N SER A 400 -26.03 -4.50 -12.29
CA SER A 400 -27.40 -3.99 -12.51
C SER A 400 -27.59 -3.30 -13.86
N SER A 401 -26.57 -2.67 -14.44
CA SER A 401 -26.73 -1.92 -15.70
C SER A 401 -26.25 -2.66 -16.92
N GLY A 402 -27.15 -2.92 -17.87
CA GLY A 402 -26.82 -3.48 -19.19
C GLY A 402 -26.12 -2.50 -20.13
N ALA A 403 -26.13 -1.21 -19.85
CA ALA A 403 -25.53 -0.20 -20.73
C ALA A 403 -24.02 -0.38 -20.94
N PHE A 404 -23.31 -0.89 -19.94
CA PHE A 404 -21.87 -1.13 -20.01
C PHE A 404 -21.46 -2.18 -21.06
N PHE A 405 -22.35 -3.09 -21.44
CA PHE A 405 -22.04 -4.07 -22.48
C PHE A 405 -21.70 -3.43 -23.82
N HIS A 406 -22.29 -2.26 -24.13
CA HIS A 406 -22.08 -1.56 -25.40
C HIS A 406 -20.67 -0.95 -25.54
N ILE A 407 -19.99 -0.68 -24.44
CA ILE A 407 -18.65 -0.10 -24.46
C ILE A 407 -17.55 -1.14 -24.19
N ALA A 408 -17.90 -2.35 -23.80
CA ALA A 408 -16.95 -3.38 -23.41
C ALA A 408 -16.20 -4.01 -24.58
N ASP A 409 -14.89 -4.14 -24.43
CA ASP A 409 -14.03 -4.91 -25.32
C ASP A 409 -14.07 -6.39 -24.97
N THR A 410 -14.14 -6.69 -23.67
CA THR A 410 -14.17 -8.05 -23.12
C THR A 410 -15.26 -8.14 -22.05
N VAL A 411 -16.02 -9.23 -22.06
CA VAL A 411 -17.08 -9.49 -21.06
C VAL A 411 -16.87 -10.87 -20.45
N ILE A 412 -16.62 -10.90 -19.15
CA ILE A 412 -16.39 -12.10 -18.36
C ILE A 412 -17.59 -12.32 -17.44
N GLN A 413 -18.34 -13.39 -17.64
CA GLN A 413 -19.40 -13.80 -16.74
C GLN A 413 -18.84 -14.72 -15.66
N MET A 414 -19.08 -14.38 -14.39
CA MET A 414 -18.83 -15.31 -13.29
C MET A 414 -20.04 -16.19 -13.07
N ASP A 415 -19.88 -17.49 -13.24
CA ASP A 415 -20.90 -18.49 -12.99
C ASP A 415 -20.37 -19.57 -12.04
N ASN A 416 -20.95 -19.65 -10.84
CA ASN A 416 -20.52 -20.60 -9.79
C ASN A 416 -19.00 -20.60 -9.57
N TYR A 417 -18.41 -19.39 -9.50
CA TYR A 417 -16.98 -19.11 -9.32
C TYR A 417 -16.10 -19.43 -10.54
N HIS A 418 -16.67 -19.83 -11.67
CA HIS A 418 -15.96 -20.04 -12.93
C HIS A 418 -16.18 -18.85 -13.86
N PRO A 419 -15.12 -18.23 -14.39
CA PRO A 419 -15.25 -17.20 -15.40
C PRO A 419 -15.56 -17.83 -16.77
N VAL A 420 -16.47 -17.22 -17.50
CA VAL A 420 -16.85 -17.58 -18.87
C VAL A 420 -16.75 -16.34 -19.74
N ASP A 421 -16.06 -16.44 -20.87
CA ASP A 421 -16.04 -15.37 -21.87
C ASP A 421 -17.34 -15.36 -22.65
N ILE A 422 -18.13 -14.31 -22.47
CA ILE A 422 -19.41 -14.09 -23.19
C ILE A 422 -19.35 -12.90 -24.14
N THR A 423 -18.16 -12.44 -24.50
CA THR A 423 -17.95 -11.25 -25.34
C THR A 423 -18.67 -11.35 -26.68
N ALA A 424 -18.57 -12.48 -27.36
CA ALA A 424 -19.22 -12.66 -28.66
C ALA A 424 -20.76 -12.65 -28.58
N VAL A 425 -21.30 -13.26 -27.53
CA VAL A 425 -22.76 -13.29 -27.27
C VAL A 425 -23.29 -11.92 -26.99
N THR A 426 -22.60 -11.17 -26.08
CA THR A 426 -23.02 -9.82 -25.72
C THR A 426 -22.92 -8.83 -26.88
N ARG A 427 -21.88 -8.91 -27.70
CA ARG A 427 -21.77 -8.08 -28.93
C ARG A 427 -22.94 -8.27 -29.87
N LYS A 428 -23.39 -9.52 -30.08
CA LYS A 428 -24.57 -9.81 -30.90
C LYS A 428 -25.83 -9.20 -30.28
N LEU A 429 -26.06 -9.37 -29.00
CA LEU A 429 -27.22 -8.80 -28.32
C LEU A 429 -27.20 -7.26 -28.33
N CYS A 430 -26.04 -6.61 -28.19
CA CYS A 430 -25.93 -5.16 -28.30
C CYS A 430 -26.32 -4.63 -29.70
N GLN A 431 -26.12 -5.40 -30.77
CA GLN A 431 -26.61 -5.04 -32.11
C GLN A 431 -28.13 -5.10 -32.22
N GLU A 432 -28.75 -6.04 -31.51
CA GLU A 432 -30.22 -6.19 -31.48
C GLU A 432 -30.88 -5.11 -30.59
N TYR A 433 -30.18 -4.59 -29.58
CA TYR A 433 -30.66 -3.59 -28.62
C TYR A 433 -29.71 -2.39 -28.57
N PRO A 434 -29.63 -1.56 -29.62
CA PRO A 434 -28.70 -0.45 -29.67
C PRO A 434 -29.05 0.62 -28.60
N LEU A 435 -28.01 1.23 -28.01
CA LEU A 435 -28.19 2.43 -27.21
C LEU A 435 -28.60 3.61 -28.11
N SER A 436 -29.39 4.54 -27.55
CA SER A 436 -29.65 5.81 -28.22
C SER A 436 -28.35 6.60 -28.34
N ASP A 437 -28.10 7.20 -29.51
CA ASP A 437 -26.98 8.11 -29.67
C ASP A 437 -27.15 9.32 -28.73
N VAL A 438 -26.11 9.59 -27.96
CA VAL A 438 -26.04 10.72 -27.03
C VAL A 438 -24.87 11.60 -27.44
N GLU A 439 -25.15 12.87 -27.70
CA GLU A 439 -24.08 13.83 -27.94
C GLU A 439 -23.30 14.07 -26.65
N THR A 440 -22.05 13.61 -26.61
CA THR A 440 -21.15 13.74 -25.47
C THR A 440 -20.25 14.96 -25.64
N PRO A 441 -20.06 15.81 -24.61
CA PRO A 441 -19.12 16.92 -24.68
C PRO A 441 -17.72 16.47 -25.06
N ALA A 442 -16.94 17.36 -25.70
CA ALA A 442 -15.56 17.05 -26.11
C ALA A 442 -14.72 16.53 -24.95
N PHE A 443 -13.90 15.53 -25.22
CA PHE A 443 -12.95 15.00 -24.25
C PHE A 443 -11.70 15.89 -24.24
N CYS A 444 -11.44 16.52 -23.09
CA CYS A 444 -10.21 17.26 -22.85
C CYS A 444 -9.51 16.67 -21.63
N LEU A 445 -8.24 16.31 -21.78
CA LEU A 445 -7.44 15.83 -20.64
C LEU A 445 -7.31 16.96 -19.60
N PRO A 446 -7.63 16.69 -18.34
CA PRO A 446 -7.48 17.69 -17.28
C PRO A 446 -5.99 18.03 -17.09
N GLU A 447 -5.67 19.31 -17.20
CA GLU A 447 -4.33 19.79 -16.81
C GLU A 447 -4.27 19.96 -15.30
N SER A 448 -3.19 19.48 -14.68
CA SER A 448 -2.96 19.63 -13.25
C SER A 448 -1.94 20.72 -12.99
N HIS A 449 -2.41 21.83 -12.44
CA HIS A 449 -1.57 22.94 -11.96
C HIS A 449 -1.82 23.22 -10.47
N ARG A 450 -2.22 22.20 -9.71
CA ARG A 450 -2.60 22.34 -8.31
C ARG A 450 -1.40 22.69 -7.44
N VAL A 451 -1.29 23.95 -7.05
CA VAL A 451 -0.25 24.41 -6.13
C VAL A 451 -0.63 24.06 -4.70
N MET A 452 0.30 23.46 -3.97
CA MET A 452 0.08 23.19 -2.56
C MET A 452 0.41 24.41 -1.69
N THR A 453 -0.59 24.90 -0.97
CA THR A 453 -0.42 26.03 -0.04
C THR A 453 -0.11 25.52 1.36
N ARG A 454 0.76 26.23 2.07
CA ARG A 454 1.08 25.93 3.46
C ARG A 454 -0.10 26.31 4.35
N ALA A 455 -0.49 25.41 5.25
CA ALA A 455 -1.41 25.77 6.33
C ALA A 455 -0.83 26.97 7.10
N LYS A 456 -1.61 28.03 7.30
CA LYS A 456 -1.23 29.10 8.22
C LYS A 456 -1.17 28.46 9.61
N ALA A 457 0.05 28.28 10.14
CA ALA A 457 0.22 27.80 11.50
C ALA A 457 -0.51 28.74 12.46
N ALA A 458 -1.55 28.25 13.13
CA ALA A 458 -2.14 29.02 14.22
C ALA A 458 -1.05 29.20 15.28
N PRO A 459 -0.81 30.42 15.79
CA PRO A 459 0.23 30.65 16.78
C PRO A 459 -0.05 29.78 18.01
N SER A 460 0.83 28.83 18.28
CA SER A 460 0.75 28.02 19.50
C SER A 460 1.15 28.88 20.68
N ARG A 461 0.35 28.83 21.76
CA ARG A 461 0.64 29.55 23.02
C ARG A 461 1.95 29.13 23.70
N HIS A 462 2.64 28.12 23.18
CA HIS A 462 3.83 27.50 23.80
C HIS A 462 5.07 27.44 22.88
N SER A 463 5.01 27.96 21.67
CA SER A 463 6.18 28.06 20.80
C SER A 463 6.99 29.31 21.14
N ARG A 464 8.30 29.16 21.29
CA ARG A 464 9.21 30.32 21.40
C ARG A 464 9.14 31.12 20.08
N PRO A 465 9.08 32.47 20.13
CA PRO A 465 9.10 33.28 18.92
C PRO A 465 10.27 32.91 18.03
N GLY A 466 9.98 32.56 16.76
CA GLY A 466 11.00 32.26 15.75
C GLY A 466 11.34 30.79 15.55
N GLN A 467 10.79 29.86 16.33
CA GLN A 467 10.93 28.42 16.01
C GLN A 467 9.69 27.91 15.25
N PRO A 468 9.86 27.24 14.11
CA PRO A 468 8.74 26.61 13.41
C PRO A 468 8.08 25.56 14.33
N GLU A 469 6.76 25.54 14.38
CA GLU A 469 6.03 24.56 15.16
C GLU A 469 6.27 23.17 14.54
N ARG A 470 6.81 22.26 15.34
CA ARG A 470 7.10 20.89 14.92
C ARG A 470 5.78 20.13 14.77
N LEU A 471 5.41 19.76 13.55
CA LEU A 471 4.20 19.01 13.30
C LEU A 471 4.28 17.63 13.94
N LYS A 472 3.27 17.29 14.74
CA LYS A 472 3.14 15.95 15.33
C LYS A 472 2.21 15.12 14.47
N THR A 473 2.59 13.87 14.21
CA THR A 473 1.76 12.89 13.55
C THR A 473 1.34 11.79 14.52
N LYS A 474 0.13 11.26 14.34
CA LYS A 474 -0.37 10.11 15.09
C LYS A 474 -1.14 9.20 14.13
N VAL A 475 -0.67 7.98 13.97
CA VAL A 475 -1.30 6.97 13.09
C VAL A 475 -2.45 6.29 13.83
N HIS A 476 -3.56 6.08 13.12
CA HIS A 476 -4.79 5.45 13.60
C HIS A 476 -5.05 4.12 12.86
N GLY A 477 -4.07 3.22 12.90
CA GLY A 477 -4.13 1.97 12.14
C GLY A 477 -3.92 2.19 10.64
N LYS A 478 -4.59 1.37 9.83
CA LYS A 478 -4.52 1.43 8.36
C LYS A 478 -5.32 2.61 7.78
N ASP A 479 -6.42 2.97 8.46
CA ASP A 479 -7.47 3.82 7.92
C ASP A 479 -7.15 5.32 7.90
N GLY A 480 -6.03 5.73 8.51
CA GLY A 480 -5.64 7.13 8.48
C GLY A 480 -4.71 7.57 9.62
N PHE A 481 -4.47 8.86 9.69
CA PHE A 481 -3.61 9.48 10.70
C PHE A 481 -4.00 10.94 10.91
N SER A 482 -3.55 11.51 12.03
CA SER A 482 -3.62 12.96 12.25
C SER A 482 -2.25 13.61 12.10
N ILE A 483 -2.22 14.82 11.53
CA ILE A 483 -1.07 15.70 11.44
C ILE A 483 -1.44 17.06 12.03
N GLY A 484 -0.83 17.43 13.15
CA GLY A 484 -1.29 18.56 13.97
C GLY A 484 -2.73 18.33 14.44
N LYS A 485 -3.65 19.17 13.98
CA LYS A 485 -5.10 19.08 14.27
C LYS A 485 -5.92 18.51 13.10
N THR A 486 -5.28 18.24 11.97
CA THR A 486 -5.94 17.78 10.74
C THR A 486 -5.91 16.27 10.67
N GLU A 487 -7.06 15.67 10.38
CA GLU A 487 -7.16 14.24 10.09
C GLU A 487 -7.01 14.00 8.58
N VAL A 488 -6.30 12.94 8.22
CA VAL A 488 -6.19 12.39 6.87
C VAL A 488 -6.86 11.03 6.88
N ASP A 489 -8.04 10.97 6.27
CA ASP A 489 -8.85 9.75 6.18
C ASP A 489 -8.45 8.95 4.94
N LEU A 490 -7.94 7.74 5.14
CA LEU A 490 -7.47 6.83 4.10
C LEU A 490 -8.29 5.53 4.02
N ARG A 491 -9.41 5.42 4.76
CA ARG A 491 -10.23 4.19 4.84
C ARG A 491 -10.70 3.67 3.49
N TYR A 492 -10.86 4.55 2.51
CA TYR A 492 -11.28 4.22 1.16
C TYR A 492 -10.13 4.12 0.15
N VAL A 493 -8.89 4.18 0.59
CA VAL A 493 -7.71 3.82 -0.20
C VAL A 493 -7.49 2.31 -0.01
N GLU A 494 -8.32 1.51 -0.67
CA GLU A 494 -8.48 0.07 -0.41
C GLU A 494 -7.19 -0.74 -0.63
N GLN A 495 -6.29 -0.24 -1.48
CA GLN A 495 -5.00 -0.86 -1.78
C GLN A 495 -3.91 -0.59 -0.73
N LEU A 496 -4.18 0.22 0.29
CA LEU A 496 -3.37 0.23 1.51
C LEU A 496 -3.66 -1.05 2.30
N ILE A 497 -2.67 -1.90 2.44
CA ILE A 497 -2.82 -3.21 3.08
C ILE A 497 -2.29 -3.24 4.52
N ASP A 498 -1.42 -2.29 4.88
CA ASP A 498 -0.70 -2.29 6.14
C ASP A 498 -0.67 -0.90 6.79
N SER A 499 -0.83 -0.85 8.12
CA SER A 499 -0.71 0.38 8.91
C SER A 499 0.69 1.03 8.82
N GLU A 500 1.72 0.25 8.49
CA GLU A 500 3.07 0.76 8.29
C GLU A 500 3.20 1.58 6.99
N GLN A 501 2.38 1.29 5.96
CA GLN A 501 2.27 2.18 4.79
C GLN A 501 1.62 3.50 5.18
N THR A 502 0.57 3.47 6.02
CA THR A 502 -0.06 4.68 6.56
C THR A 502 0.92 5.50 7.40
N ALA A 503 1.77 4.83 8.20
CA ALA A 503 2.83 5.50 8.95
C ALA A 503 3.85 6.20 8.03
N SER A 504 4.21 5.54 6.93
CA SER A 504 5.10 6.14 5.91
C SER A 504 4.46 7.34 5.23
N LEU A 505 3.17 7.26 4.87
CA LEU A 505 2.43 8.40 4.30
C LEU A 505 2.38 9.58 5.26
N ALA A 506 2.20 9.33 6.57
CA ALA A 506 2.24 10.37 7.59
C ALA A 506 3.63 11.03 7.68
N LEU A 507 4.71 10.23 7.57
CA LEU A 507 6.09 10.73 7.54
C LEU A 507 6.34 11.59 6.31
N LEU A 508 5.94 11.13 5.13
CA LEU A 508 6.12 11.84 3.86
C LEU A 508 5.35 13.15 3.82
N LEU A 509 4.07 13.14 4.25
CA LEU A 509 3.26 14.35 4.30
C LEU A 509 3.82 15.36 5.29
N LYS A 510 4.29 14.90 6.46
CA LYS A 510 4.96 15.76 7.43
C LYS A 510 6.19 16.42 6.83
N TYR A 511 7.07 15.63 6.21
CA TYR A 511 8.26 16.14 5.54
C TYR A 511 7.89 17.18 4.46
N ALA A 512 6.87 16.89 3.65
CA ALA A 512 6.42 17.83 2.63
C ALA A 512 5.88 19.14 3.24
N CYS A 513 5.09 19.06 4.32
CA CYS A 513 4.60 20.25 5.03
C CYS A 513 5.73 21.11 5.60
N GLU A 514 6.81 20.49 6.06
CA GLU A 514 7.94 21.20 6.69
C GLU A 514 8.93 21.75 5.65
N HIS A 515 9.12 21.07 4.51
CA HIS A 515 10.24 21.36 3.60
C HIS A 515 9.85 21.66 2.14
N LEU A 516 8.70 21.19 1.65
CA LEU A 516 8.36 21.24 0.22
C LEU A 516 7.17 22.14 -0.10
N ILE A 517 6.15 22.18 0.76
CA ILE A 517 4.93 22.97 0.54
C ILE A 517 5.25 24.43 0.83
N ASP A 518 5.44 25.22 -0.22
CA ASP A 518 5.87 26.63 -0.16
C ASP A 518 4.89 27.61 -0.81
N GLY A 519 3.76 27.12 -1.34
CA GLY A 519 2.79 27.91 -2.08
C GLY A 519 3.18 28.23 -3.53
N LYS A 520 4.21 27.54 -4.05
CA LYS A 520 4.70 27.68 -5.43
C LYS A 520 4.74 26.34 -6.16
N ARG A 521 5.21 25.28 -5.46
CA ARG A 521 5.30 23.93 -6.02
C ARG A 521 3.94 23.30 -6.18
N THR A 522 3.76 22.66 -7.32
CA THR A 522 2.57 21.86 -7.62
C THR A 522 2.60 20.52 -6.89
N LEU A 523 1.44 19.90 -6.73
CA LEU A 523 1.35 18.55 -6.16
C LEU A 523 2.17 17.51 -6.95
N PRO A 524 2.10 17.46 -8.29
CA PRO A 524 2.95 16.56 -9.07
C PRO A 524 4.46 16.75 -8.83
N GLU A 525 4.94 17.99 -8.73
CA GLU A 525 6.35 18.27 -8.45
C GLU A 525 6.76 17.74 -7.06
N ILE A 526 5.92 17.96 -6.06
CA ILE A 526 6.17 17.49 -4.69
C ILE A 526 6.22 15.97 -4.65
N VAL A 527 5.21 15.29 -5.22
CA VAL A 527 5.13 13.83 -5.19
C VAL A 527 6.25 13.18 -6.01
N THR A 528 6.58 13.74 -7.18
CA THR A 528 7.72 13.26 -7.99
C THR A 528 9.03 13.39 -7.23
N TYR A 529 9.25 14.48 -6.50
CA TYR A 529 10.43 14.64 -5.65
C TYR A 529 10.46 13.56 -4.55
N LEU A 530 9.35 13.37 -3.83
CA LEU A 530 9.26 12.36 -2.76
C LEU A 530 9.53 10.95 -3.29
N ASP A 531 8.89 10.56 -4.39
CA ASP A 531 9.09 9.25 -5.03
C ASP A 531 10.55 9.07 -5.50
N SER A 532 11.16 10.11 -6.04
CA SER A 532 12.58 10.06 -6.46
C SER A 532 13.53 9.84 -5.27
N GLN A 533 13.25 10.46 -4.12
CA GLN A 533 14.05 10.26 -2.91
C GLN A 533 13.81 8.88 -2.30
N LEU A 534 12.56 8.41 -2.28
CA LEU A 534 12.22 7.05 -1.84
C LEU A 534 13.00 5.98 -2.64
N LYS A 535 13.05 6.12 -3.97
CA LYS A 535 13.77 5.21 -4.85
C LYS A 535 15.29 5.26 -4.66
N LYS A 536 15.85 6.43 -4.34
CA LYS A 536 17.31 6.62 -4.19
C LYS A 536 17.82 6.27 -2.80
N GLN A 537 17.12 6.65 -1.77
CA GLN A 537 17.61 6.65 -0.39
C GLN A 537 16.68 5.93 0.60
N GLY A 538 15.51 5.45 0.12
CA GLY A 538 14.52 4.81 0.99
C GLY A 538 13.84 5.78 1.96
N LEU A 539 13.17 5.21 2.95
CA LEU A 539 12.45 5.96 3.98
C LEU A 539 13.38 6.67 4.98
N ASP A 540 14.63 6.22 5.10
CA ASP A 540 15.62 6.82 6.00
C ASP A 540 15.85 8.31 5.72
N PHE A 541 15.75 8.73 4.45
CA PHE A 541 15.90 10.12 4.03
C PHE A 541 14.91 11.08 4.71
N PHE A 542 13.72 10.61 5.01
CA PHE A 542 12.64 11.43 5.57
C PHE A 542 12.63 11.43 7.10
N SER A 543 13.55 10.70 7.73
CA SER A 543 13.68 10.67 9.18
C SER A 543 14.34 11.96 9.70
N GLU A 544 13.71 12.63 10.67
CA GLU A 544 14.28 13.79 11.34
C GLU A 544 15.39 13.43 12.35
N GLY A 545 15.56 12.15 12.63
CA GLY A 545 16.49 11.64 13.63
C GLY A 545 17.78 11.11 13.04
N SER A 546 18.67 10.64 13.91
CA SER A 546 19.88 9.91 13.51
C SER A 546 19.59 8.46 13.07
N TYR A 547 18.35 8.02 13.09
CA TYR A 547 17.90 6.68 12.73
C TYR A 547 16.41 6.71 12.37
N ILE A 548 15.96 5.73 11.58
CA ILE A 548 14.53 5.40 11.40
C ILE A 548 14.18 4.17 12.23
N PRO A 549 13.03 4.15 12.93
CA PRO A 549 12.61 2.96 13.68
C PRO A 549 11.99 1.89 12.75
N CYS A 550 11.73 0.70 13.30
CA CYS A 550 10.77 -0.25 12.78
C CYS A 550 9.38 0.37 12.65
N GLY A 551 8.53 -0.15 11.78
CA GLY A 551 7.13 0.25 11.69
C GLY A 551 6.80 1.15 10.51
N TYR A 552 7.61 1.13 9.45
CA TYR A 552 7.34 1.80 8.18
C TYR A 552 7.46 0.83 7.02
N ALA A 553 6.50 0.89 6.09
CA ALA A 553 6.51 0.14 4.84
C ALA A 553 6.36 1.08 3.65
N MET A 554 6.96 0.72 2.52
CA MET A 554 6.98 1.56 1.31
C MET A 554 5.58 1.67 0.70
N PRO A 555 5.01 2.90 0.54
CA PRO A 555 3.81 3.12 -0.25
C PRO A 555 4.16 3.27 -1.72
N ARG A 556 3.18 3.02 -2.63
CA ARG A 556 3.32 3.36 -4.05
C ARG A 556 3.07 4.86 -4.25
N ILE A 557 3.46 5.37 -5.41
CA ILE A 557 3.20 6.77 -5.78
C ILE A 557 1.70 7.10 -5.77
N GLN A 558 0.83 6.15 -6.13
CA GLN A 558 -0.62 6.28 -6.12
C GLN A 558 -1.17 6.52 -4.71
N GLU A 559 -0.65 5.81 -3.69
CA GLU A 559 -1.04 6.05 -2.30
C GLU A 559 -0.51 7.39 -1.78
N ILE A 560 0.66 7.84 -2.24
CA ILE A 560 1.18 9.17 -1.89
C ILE A 560 0.23 10.24 -2.43
N TYR A 561 -0.17 10.18 -3.71
CA TYR A 561 -1.18 11.09 -4.27
C TYR A 561 -2.50 11.03 -3.50
N SER A 562 -2.99 9.82 -3.22
CA SER A 562 -4.24 9.62 -2.48
C SER A 562 -4.20 10.26 -1.08
N CYS A 563 -3.07 10.16 -0.39
CA CYS A 563 -2.85 10.78 0.92
C CYS A 563 -2.87 12.31 0.83
N PHE A 564 -2.12 12.89 -0.12
CA PHE A 564 -2.02 14.34 -0.28
C PHE A 564 -3.36 14.97 -0.71
N ASN A 565 -4.12 14.26 -1.53
CA ASN A 565 -5.47 14.68 -1.97
C ASN A 565 -6.49 14.70 -0.82
N ARG A 566 -6.30 13.89 0.23
CA ARG A 566 -7.18 13.84 1.40
C ARG A 566 -6.70 14.69 2.57
N TYR A 567 -5.54 15.32 2.44
CA TYR A 567 -5.06 16.27 3.44
C TYR A 567 -5.84 17.58 3.37
N ARG A 568 -6.73 17.80 4.35
CA ARG A 568 -7.48 19.06 4.50
C ARG A 568 -6.53 20.19 4.85
N ARG A 569 -6.33 21.08 3.91
CA ARG A 569 -5.54 22.29 4.13
C ARG A 569 -6.47 23.38 4.64
N PRO A 570 -6.13 24.05 5.74
CA PRO A 570 -6.88 25.20 6.17
C PRO A 570 -6.76 26.35 5.19
#